data_39815415c8c432bee09076c8b80ea90e
#
_entry.id   39815415c8c432bee09076c8b80ea90e
#
_cell.length_a   1.000
_cell.length_b   1.000
_cell.length_c   1.000
_cell.angle_alpha   90.00
_cell.angle_beta   90.00
_cell.angle_gamma   90.00
#
_symmetry.space_group_name_H-M   'P 1'
#
loop_
_entity.id
_entity.type
_entity.pdbx_description
1 polymer ?
#
loop_
_entity_poly.entity_id
_entity_poly.type
_entity_poly.pdbx_seq_one_letter_code
_entity_poly.pdbx_strand_id
1 'polypeptide(L)' 'MMKRALQVGDFVKDGYSGRSRRVPDRHGFIIEEASIPGSIWKEYKVLWTNGEIGNNIYHYDLELVK' A
#
# COMPACT_ATOMS: atom_id res chain seq x y z
N MET A 1 10.37 10.50 15.62
CA MET A 1 9.91 10.98 14.31
C MET A 1 8.63 10.30 13.92
N MET A 2 7.68 11.07 13.50
CA MET A 2 6.37 10.54 13.18
C MET A 2 6.24 10.23 11.70
N LYS A 3 5.63 9.09 11.42
CA LYS A 3 5.29 8.76 10.05
C LYS A 3 3.95 9.40 9.73
N ARG A 4 3.86 10.00 8.56
CA ARG A 4 2.55 10.49 8.16
C ARG A 4 1.73 9.32 7.60
N ALA A 5 0.42 9.48 7.65
CA ALA A 5 -0.47 8.48 7.09
C ALA A 5 -0.30 8.42 5.58
N LEU A 6 -0.51 7.24 5.02
CA LEU A 6 -0.50 7.09 3.58
C LEU A 6 -1.70 7.80 2.97
N GLN A 7 -1.51 8.35 1.80
CA GLN A 7 -2.52 9.14 1.12
C GLN A 7 -2.61 8.74 -0.34
N VAL A 8 -3.76 9.02 -0.93
CA VAL A 8 -3.91 8.85 -2.37
C VAL A 8 -2.84 9.68 -3.09
N GLY A 9 -2.18 9.06 -4.04
CA GLY A 9 -1.09 9.68 -4.77
C GLY A 9 0.28 9.30 -4.27
N ASP A 10 0.37 8.68 -3.09
CA ASP A 10 1.67 8.28 -2.56
C ASP A 10 2.25 7.13 -3.35
N PHE A 11 3.55 7.19 -3.56
CA PHE A 11 4.29 6.10 -4.17
C PHE A 11 4.74 5.16 -3.05
N VAL A 12 4.35 3.90 -3.17
CA VAL A 12 4.57 2.92 -2.11
C VAL A 12 5.16 1.65 -2.68
N LYS A 13 5.70 0.84 -1.81
CA LYS A 13 6.13 -0.49 -2.21
C LYS A 13 5.44 -1.51 -1.32
N ASP A 14 5.40 -2.73 -1.81
CA ASP A 14 4.76 -3.85 -1.13
C ASP A 14 5.69 -4.32 -0.01
N GLY A 15 5.37 -3.93 1.21
CA GLY A 15 6.17 -4.33 2.36
C GLY A 15 5.98 -5.78 2.74
N TYR A 16 4.89 -6.36 2.27
CA TYR A 16 4.60 -7.75 2.58
C TYR A 16 5.52 -8.70 1.81
N SER A 17 6.07 -8.23 0.72
CA SER A 17 6.93 -9.05 -0.13
C SER A 17 8.15 -9.57 0.64
N GLY A 18 8.52 -8.89 1.70
CA GLY A 18 9.63 -9.35 2.51
C GLY A 18 9.43 -10.71 3.15
N ARG A 19 8.18 -11.14 3.22
CA ARG A 19 7.86 -12.43 3.83
C ARG A 19 7.85 -13.56 2.84
N SER A 20 7.73 -13.26 1.57
CA SER A 20 7.68 -14.25 0.52
C SER A 20 8.81 -13.99 -0.44
N ARG A 21 9.72 -14.92 -0.52
CA ARG A 21 10.85 -14.75 -1.40
C ARG A 21 10.49 -14.89 -2.85
N ARG A 22 9.28 -15.37 -3.11
CA ARG A 22 8.84 -15.60 -4.47
C ARG A 22 8.22 -14.38 -5.10
N VAL A 23 7.82 -13.43 -4.26
CA VAL A 23 7.15 -12.23 -4.76
C VAL A 23 8.17 -11.12 -4.83
N PRO A 24 8.50 -10.64 -6.03
CA PRO A 24 9.44 -9.53 -6.13
C PRO A 24 8.82 -8.27 -5.53
N ASP A 25 9.66 -7.36 -5.11
CA ASP A 25 9.21 -6.10 -4.60
C ASP A 25 8.41 -5.38 -5.66
N ARG A 26 7.23 -4.94 -5.29
CA ARG A 26 6.38 -4.21 -6.21
C ARG A 26 6.25 -2.78 -5.71
N HIS A 27 6.16 -1.88 -6.68
CA HIS A 27 5.92 -0.48 -6.40
C HIS A 27 4.65 -0.05 -7.08
N GLY A 28 3.99 0.95 -6.51
CA GLY A 28 2.78 1.45 -7.12
C GLY A 28 2.32 2.73 -6.46
N PHE A 29 1.19 3.23 -6.93
CA PHE A 29 0.60 4.44 -6.40
C PHE A 29 -0.72 4.12 -5.73
N ILE A 30 -0.96 4.74 -4.58
CA ILE A 30 -2.27 4.62 -3.94
C ILE A 30 -3.24 5.44 -4.77
N ILE A 31 -4.29 4.78 -5.26
CA ILE A 31 -5.28 5.44 -6.08
C ILE A 31 -6.61 5.64 -5.35
N GLU A 32 -6.79 4.96 -4.24
CA GLU A 32 -8.03 5.09 -3.48
C GLU A 32 -7.80 4.62 -2.05
N GLU A 33 -8.47 5.28 -1.12
CA GLU A 33 -8.50 4.81 0.26
C GLU A 33 -9.88 4.20 0.51
N ALA A 34 -9.88 2.95 0.98
CA ALA A 34 -11.10 2.18 1.16
C ALA A 34 -11.34 1.86 2.62
N SER A 35 -10.97 2.77 3.51
CA SER A 35 -11.09 2.54 4.93
C SER A 35 -12.54 2.54 5.36
N ILE A 36 -12.87 1.66 6.30
CA ILE A 36 -14.21 1.59 6.85
C ILE A 36 -14.30 2.56 8.02
N PRO A 37 -15.31 3.42 8.07
CA PRO A 37 -15.45 4.35 9.20
C PRO A 37 -15.49 3.60 10.53
N GLY A 38 -14.75 4.10 11.48
CA GLY A 38 -14.66 3.47 12.79
C GLY A 38 -13.63 2.36 12.90
N SER A 39 -13.03 1.97 11.80
CA SER A 39 -12.00 0.94 11.82
C SER A 39 -10.64 1.56 12.11
N ILE A 40 -9.84 0.87 12.90
CA ILE A 40 -8.46 1.29 13.12
C ILE A 40 -7.55 0.85 11.96
N TRP A 41 -8.06 -0.02 11.12
CA TRP A 41 -7.29 -0.53 9.98
C TRP A 41 -7.64 0.26 8.75
N LYS A 42 -6.62 0.74 8.06
CA LYS A 42 -6.82 1.47 6.82
C LYS A 42 -6.46 0.57 5.66
N GLU A 43 -7.30 0.61 4.64
CA GLU A 43 -7.12 -0.20 3.44
C GLU A 43 -7.01 0.71 2.25
N TYR A 44 -6.24 0.27 1.27
CA TYR A 44 -5.96 1.09 0.10
C TYR A 44 -6.07 0.27 -1.16
N LYS A 45 -6.38 0.96 -2.24
CA LYS A 45 -6.29 0.40 -3.57
C LYS A 45 -5.02 0.96 -4.21
N VAL A 46 -4.20 0.09 -4.76
CA VAL A 46 -2.90 0.46 -5.30
C VAL A 46 -2.80 0.03 -6.74
N LEU A 47 -2.39 0.96 -7.59
CA LEU A 47 -2.06 0.63 -8.97
C LEU A 47 -0.57 0.33 -9.03
N TRP A 48 -0.25 -0.92 -9.23
CA TRP A 48 1.13 -1.36 -9.28
C TRP A 48 1.75 -1.00 -10.62
N THR A 49 3.06 -0.83 -10.63
CA THR A 49 3.76 -0.42 -11.85
C THR A 49 3.69 -1.46 -12.96
N ASN A 50 3.36 -2.70 -12.62
CA ASN A 50 3.18 -3.73 -13.64
C ASN A 50 1.78 -3.70 -14.26
N GLY A 51 0.94 -2.74 -13.86
CA GLY A 51 -0.39 -2.61 -14.43
C GLY A 51 -1.50 -3.30 -13.65
N GLU A 52 -1.14 -4.07 -12.65
CA GLU A 52 -2.15 -4.74 -11.83
C GLU A 52 -2.70 -3.79 -10.77
N ILE A 53 -3.92 -4.07 -10.33
CA ILE A 53 -4.54 -3.29 -9.27
C ILE A 53 -4.71 -4.19 -8.07
N GLY A 54 -4.15 -3.76 -6.93
CA GLY A 54 -4.35 -4.46 -5.69
C GLY A 54 -5.46 -3.82 -4.89
N ASN A 55 -6.40 -4.62 -4.43
CA ASN A 55 -7.52 -4.16 -3.63
C ASN A 55 -7.35 -4.57 -2.19
N ASN A 56 -7.90 -3.76 -1.29
CA ASN A 56 -7.96 -4.08 0.14
C ASN A 56 -6.59 -4.38 0.72
N ILE A 57 -5.63 -3.52 0.42
CA ILE A 57 -4.28 -3.69 0.95
C ILE A 57 -4.18 -2.88 2.22
N TYR A 58 -3.84 -3.53 3.31
CA TYR A 58 -3.75 -2.87 4.60
C TYR A 58 -2.54 -1.95 4.66
N HIS A 59 -2.67 -0.89 5.43
CA HIS A 59 -1.62 0.13 5.52
C HIS A 59 -0.29 -0.46 6.01
N TYR A 60 -0.35 -1.48 6.84
CA TYR A 60 0.89 -2.06 7.37
C TYR A 60 1.59 -2.96 6.36
N ASP A 61 0.93 -3.26 5.25
CA ASP A 61 1.56 -4.03 4.17
C ASP A 61 2.21 -3.13 3.13
N LEU A 62 2.17 -1.82 3.34
CA LEU A 62 2.72 -0.87 2.38
C LEU A 62 3.79 -0.03 3.06
N GLU A 63 4.83 0.31 2.30
CA GLU A 63 5.87 1.22 2.75
C GLU A 63 5.92 2.41 1.84
N LEU A 64 5.98 3.60 2.43
CA LEU A 64 6.12 4.81 1.66
C LEU A 64 7.53 4.87 1.07
N VAL A 65 7.60 5.12 -0.22
CA VAL A 65 8.88 5.27 -0.92
C VAL A 65 9.21 6.76 -0.98
N LYS A 66 10.39 7.09 -0.51
CA LYS A 66 10.84 8.48 -0.52
C LYS A 66 11.73 8.77 -1.70
#